data_b6913ce5ba670dbe8e753309e552aa58
#
_entry.id   b6913ce5ba670dbe8e753309e552aa58
#
_cell.length_a   1.000
_cell.length_b   1.000
_cell.length_c   1.000
_cell.angle_alpha   90.00
_cell.angle_beta   90.00
_cell.angle_gamma   90.00
#
_symmetry.space_group_name_H-M   'P 1'
#
loop_
_entity.id
_entity.type
_entity.pdbx_description
1 polymer ?
#
loop_
_entity_poly.entity_id
_entity_poly.type
_entity_poly.pdbx_seq_one_letter_code
_entity_poly.pdbx_strand_id
1 'polypeptide(L)'
;MKVRALKLIVNADDFGYSRAVSYGIVDAHHTGIVTSTTMMCNIGDLEHPVQLAQENQTLGIGIHLVLTSGSPVSENVPSLVDWNGRFYSYREFLNNIQSIKKEEIEREWTSQIERFLSTGLKPTHLDTHHHVHAQQEVLPIAIQLAKKYGLPLRRVNNESTLESVYGSVKTTNLLFTDFY
;
A
#
# COMPACT_ATOMS: atom_id res chain seq x y z
N MET A 1 38.12 -4.69 -3.09
CA MET A 1 36.79 -4.12 -2.76
C MET A 1 35.73 -5.18 -3.04
N LYS A 2 34.93 -5.60 -2.04
CA LYS A 2 33.75 -6.44 -2.30
C LYS A 2 32.68 -5.55 -2.94
N VAL A 3 32.37 -5.80 -4.21
CA VAL A 3 31.23 -5.16 -4.88
C VAL A 3 29.98 -5.66 -4.14
N ARG A 4 29.28 -4.77 -3.43
CA ARG A 4 27.94 -5.09 -2.90
C ARG A 4 27.01 -5.19 -4.10
N ALA A 5 26.42 -6.35 -4.28
CA ALA A 5 25.38 -6.52 -5.29
C ALA A 5 24.20 -5.57 -4.98
N LEU A 6 23.82 -4.77 -5.95
CA LEU A 6 22.62 -3.94 -5.87
C LEU A 6 21.40 -4.86 -5.98
N LYS A 7 20.46 -4.73 -5.04
CA LYS A 7 19.15 -5.41 -5.12
C LYS A 7 18.12 -4.39 -5.56
N LEU A 8 17.42 -4.68 -6.64
CA LEU A 8 16.33 -3.86 -7.18
C LEU A 8 14.99 -4.55 -6.90
N ILE A 9 14.04 -3.81 -6.36
CA ILE A 9 12.64 -4.21 -6.27
C ILE A 9 11.88 -3.35 -7.28
N VAL A 10 11.17 -4.00 -8.19
CA VAL A 10 10.27 -3.33 -9.14
C VAL A 10 8.86 -3.70 -8.73
N ASN A 11 8.13 -2.73 -8.13
CA ASN A 11 6.77 -2.91 -7.65
C ASN A 11 5.78 -2.30 -8.64
N ALA A 12 4.77 -3.07 -9.00
CA ALA A 12 3.62 -2.57 -9.75
C ALA A 12 2.45 -2.40 -8.77
N ASP A 13 1.94 -1.19 -8.66
CA ASP A 13 0.87 -0.83 -7.72
C ASP A 13 -0.51 -1.28 -8.25
N ASP A 14 -1.57 -1.21 -7.41
CA ASP A 14 -2.98 -1.35 -7.76
C ASP A 14 -3.43 -2.76 -8.19
N PHE A 15 -2.77 -3.82 -7.73
CA PHE A 15 -3.24 -5.19 -7.97
C PHE A 15 -4.64 -5.40 -7.38
N GLY A 16 -5.57 -5.89 -8.21
CA GLY A 16 -6.97 -6.03 -7.83
C GLY A 16 -7.86 -4.83 -8.19
N TYR A 17 -7.28 -3.67 -8.58
CA TYR A 17 -8.09 -2.52 -9.01
C TYR A 17 -9.08 -2.87 -10.14
N SER A 18 -8.62 -3.66 -11.10
CA SER A 18 -9.45 -4.28 -12.13
C SER A 18 -8.78 -5.56 -12.64
N ARG A 19 -9.55 -6.41 -13.34
CA ARG A 19 -8.99 -7.60 -13.99
C ARG A 19 -7.88 -7.23 -14.97
N ALA A 20 -8.08 -6.17 -15.77
CA ALA A 20 -7.10 -5.73 -16.75
C ALA A 20 -5.77 -5.30 -16.09
N VAL A 21 -5.83 -4.53 -15.01
CA VAL A 21 -4.64 -4.13 -14.23
C VAL A 21 -3.94 -5.36 -13.67
N SER A 22 -4.69 -6.28 -13.06
CA SER A 22 -4.11 -7.49 -12.45
C SER A 22 -3.41 -8.38 -13.48
N TYR A 23 -4.03 -8.61 -14.64
CA TYR A 23 -3.38 -9.37 -15.72
C TYR A 23 -2.16 -8.65 -16.29
N GLY A 24 -2.23 -7.31 -16.49
CA GLY A 24 -1.09 -6.54 -16.95
C GLY A 24 0.11 -6.62 -16.01
N ILE A 25 -0.12 -6.66 -14.69
CA ILE A 25 0.92 -6.84 -13.68
C ILE A 25 1.52 -8.25 -13.78
N VAL A 26 0.69 -9.28 -13.91
CA VAL A 26 1.15 -10.67 -14.08
C VAL A 26 1.96 -10.81 -15.36
N ASP A 27 1.52 -10.24 -16.47
CA ASP A 27 2.26 -10.24 -17.72
C ASP A 27 3.63 -9.54 -17.58
N ALA A 28 3.66 -8.38 -16.90
CA ALA A 28 4.90 -7.64 -16.63
C ALA A 28 5.83 -8.39 -15.65
N HIS A 29 5.29 -9.28 -14.82
CA HIS A 29 6.09 -10.20 -14.00
C HIS A 29 6.69 -11.34 -14.85
N HIS A 30 5.90 -11.95 -15.72
CA HIS A 30 6.35 -13.09 -16.54
C HIS A 30 7.30 -12.69 -17.66
N THR A 31 7.07 -11.55 -18.30
CA THR A 31 7.77 -11.13 -19.52
C THR A 31 8.67 -9.91 -19.33
N GLY A 32 8.55 -9.23 -18.18
CA GLY A 32 9.27 -8.00 -17.85
C GLY A 32 10.14 -8.12 -16.61
N ILE A 33 10.20 -7.03 -15.85
CA ILE A 33 11.09 -6.89 -14.68
C ILE A 33 10.35 -6.75 -13.35
N VAL A 34 9.03 -6.84 -13.34
CA VAL A 34 8.23 -6.72 -12.12
C VAL A 34 8.50 -7.89 -11.18
N THR A 35 8.88 -7.59 -9.95
CA THR A 35 9.20 -8.60 -8.92
C THR A 35 8.24 -8.59 -7.75
N SER A 36 7.46 -7.51 -7.61
CA SER A 36 6.43 -7.39 -6.57
C SER A 36 5.26 -6.55 -7.04
N THR A 37 4.16 -6.67 -6.32
CA THR A 37 2.97 -5.84 -6.50
C THR A 37 2.31 -5.60 -5.16
N THR A 38 1.38 -4.64 -5.10
CA THR A 38 0.61 -4.37 -3.90
C THR A 38 -0.89 -4.41 -4.18
N MET A 39 -1.61 -5.23 -3.39
CA MET A 39 -3.03 -5.55 -3.56
C MET A 39 -3.90 -4.54 -2.83
N MET A 40 -4.86 -3.97 -3.55
CA MET A 40 -5.93 -3.15 -2.97
C MET A 40 -6.97 -4.04 -2.29
N CYS A 41 -7.21 -3.80 -0.99
CA CYS A 41 -8.14 -4.59 -0.21
C CYS A 41 -9.49 -3.91 0.07
N ASN A 42 -9.69 -2.71 -0.42
CA ASN A 42 -10.97 -2.00 -0.34
C ASN A 42 -11.86 -2.19 -1.58
N ILE A 43 -11.47 -3.04 -2.50
CA ILE A 43 -12.27 -3.44 -3.67
C ILE A 43 -13.35 -4.46 -3.27
N GLY A 44 -14.38 -4.61 -4.11
CA GLY A 44 -15.54 -5.46 -3.81
C GLY A 44 -15.19 -6.92 -3.57
N ASP A 45 -14.57 -7.58 -4.55
CA ASP A 45 -14.23 -9.00 -4.51
C ASP A 45 -12.73 -9.23 -4.60
N LEU A 46 -12.18 -10.03 -3.68
CA LEU A 46 -10.78 -10.41 -3.65
C LEU A 46 -10.50 -11.79 -4.27
N GLU A 47 -11.51 -12.54 -4.68
CA GLU A 47 -11.33 -13.91 -5.20
C GLU A 47 -10.37 -13.92 -6.40
N HIS A 48 -10.63 -13.09 -7.40
CA HIS A 48 -9.81 -13.03 -8.60
C HIS A 48 -8.34 -12.64 -8.34
N PRO A 49 -8.01 -11.53 -7.65
CA PRO A 49 -6.61 -11.19 -7.38
C PRO A 49 -5.95 -12.22 -6.44
N VAL A 50 -6.68 -12.83 -5.52
CA VAL A 50 -6.14 -13.90 -4.65
C VAL A 50 -5.79 -15.13 -5.48
N GLN A 51 -6.66 -15.56 -6.40
CA GLN A 51 -6.37 -16.67 -7.30
C GLN A 51 -5.11 -16.39 -8.13
N LEU A 52 -5.03 -15.21 -8.75
CA LEU A 52 -3.83 -14.83 -9.53
C LEU A 52 -2.56 -14.82 -8.66
N ALA A 53 -2.63 -14.33 -7.42
CA ALA A 53 -1.50 -14.35 -6.50
C ALA A 53 -1.05 -15.78 -6.17
N GLN A 54 -1.99 -16.70 -5.97
CA GLN A 54 -1.71 -18.12 -5.70
C GLN A 54 -1.08 -18.83 -6.91
N GLU A 55 -1.50 -18.47 -8.12
CA GLU A 55 -0.95 -19.02 -9.37
C GLU A 55 0.45 -18.46 -9.69
N ASN A 56 0.83 -17.31 -9.11
CA ASN A 56 2.08 -16.59 -9.38
C ASN A 56 2.96 -16.45 -8.13
N GLN A 57 3.37 -17.57 -7.54
CA GLN A 57 4.08 -17.61 -6.25
C GLN A 57 5.44 -16.90 -6.21
N THR A 58 6.02 -16.60 -7.35
CA THR A 58 7.27 -15.84 -7.47
C THR A 58 7.06 -14.31 -7.45
N LEU A 59 5.81 -13.85 -7.63
CA LEU A 59 5.44 -12.45 -7.50
C LEU A 59 5.22 -12.12 -6.02
N GLY A 60 6.02 -11.20 -5.47
CA GLY A 60 5.82 -10.74 -4.10
C GLY A 60 4.54 -9.91 -3.99
N ILE A 61 3.62 -10.30 -3.10
CA ILE A 61 2.36 -9.57 -2.91
C ILE A 61 2.43 -8.77 -1.62
N GLY A 62 2.40 -7.44 -1.72
CA GLY A 62 2.23 -6.51 -0.59
C GLY A 62 0.77 -6.07 -0.42
N ILE A 63 0.52 -5.20 0.54
CA ILE A 63 -0.81 -4.60 0.78
C ILE A 63 -0.76 -3.13 0.36
N HIS A 64 -1.65 -2.75 -0.56
CA HIS A 64 -1.83 -1.36 -1.03
C HIS A 64 -2.92 -0.68 -0.21
N LEU A 65 -2.51 0.09 0.81
CA LEU A 65 -3.42 0.77 1.71
C LEU A 65 -4.05 1.98 1.02
N VAL A 66 -5.36 2.07 1.05
CA VAL A 66 -6.13 3.05 0.28
C VAL A 66 -6.91 3.97 1.20
N LEU A 67 -6.90 5.29 0.89
CA LEU A 67 -7.76 6.32 1.51
C LEU A 67 -8.36 7.29 0.47
N THR A 68 -8.06 7.09 -0.82
CA THR A 68 -8.33 8.09 -1.86
C THR A 68 -8.96 7.51 -3.12
N SER A 69 -9.46 6.28 -3.03
CA SER A 69 -10.16 5.59 -4.13
C SER A 69 -11.13 4.55 -3.60
N GLY A 70 -12.31 4.45 -4.20
CA GLY A 70 -13.31 3.45 -3.81
C GLY A 70 -14.07 3.82 -2.53
N SER A 71 -14.37 2.81 -1.71
CA SER A 71 -15.09 2.95 -0.44
C SER A 71 -14.30 2.28 0.69
N PRO A 72 -14.49 2.70 1.95
CA PRO A 72 -13.82 2.07 3.08
C PRO A 72 -14.31 0.64 3.31
N VAL A 73 -13.44 -0.16 3.93
CA VAL A 73 -13.76 -1.48 4.49
C VAL A 73 -14.46 -1.32 5.84
N SER A 74 -14.06 -0.32 6.60
CA SER A 74 -14.63 0.00 7.92
C SER A 74 -15.93 0.79 7.82
N GLU A 75 -16.89 0.53 8.71
CA GLU A 75 -18.20 1.22 8.73
C GLU A 75 -18.15 2.62 9.34
N ASN A 76 -17.27 2.89 10.30
CA ASN A 76 -17.29 4.11 11.11
C ASN A 76 -16.04 4.98 10.89
N VAL A 77 -15.93 5.55 9.68
CA VAL A 77 -14.83 6.43 9.27
C VAL A 77 -15.34 7.69 8.54
N PRO A 78 -16.28 8.45 9.16
CA PRO A 78 -16.94 9.56 8.49
C PRO A 78 -16.00 10.70 8.08
N SER A 79 -14.83 10.86 8.71
CA SER A 79 -13.87 11.88 8.30
C SER A 79 -13.06 11.52 7.05
N LEU A 80 -13.13 10.27 6.57
CA LEU A 80 -12.41 9.80 5.40
C LEU A 80 -13.25 9.84 4.11
N VAL A 81 -14.55 10.10 4.20
CA VAL A 81 -15.49 9.90 3.09
C VAL A 81 -16.30 11.15 2.79
N ASP A 82 -16.78 11.21 1.55
CA ASP A 82 -17.75 12.18 1.07
C ASP A 82 -19.17 11.82 1.53
N TRP A 83 -20.14 12.62 1.10
CA TRP A 83 -21.56 12.42 1.41
C TRP A 83 -22.17 11.14 0.80
N ASN A 84 -21.49 10.50 -0.19
CA ASN A 84 -21.87 9.22 -0.77
C ASN A 84 -21.23 8.02 -0.04
N GLY A 85 -20.43 8.25 1.01
CA GLY A 85 -19.70 7.21 1.71
C GLY A 85 -18.50 6.67 0.93
N ARG A 86 -17.98 7.43 -0.04
CA ARG A 86 -16.77 7.09 -0.80
C ARG A 86 -15.59 7.89 -0.28
N PHE A 87 -14.40 7.30 -0.33
CA PHE A 87 -13.19 8.05 -0.04
C PHE A 87 -13.11 9.34 -0.86
N TYR A 88 -12.60 10.38 -0.26
CA TYR A 88 -12.21 11.59 -0.97
C TYR A 88 -11.26 11.25 -2.13
N SER A 89 -11.35 12.00 -3.24
CA SER A 89 -10.27 12.01 -4.22
C SER A 89 -8.96 12.46 -3.56
N TYR A 90 -7.81 12.16 -4.17
CA TYR A 90 -6.51 12.56 -3.62
C TYR A 90 -6.43 14.06 -3.32
N ARG A 91 -6.94 14.91 -4.22
CA ARG A 91 -6.98 16.36 -4.03
C ARG A 91 -7.85 16.77 -2.84
N GLU A 92 -9.04 16.19 -2.72
CA GLU A 92 -9.94 16.47 -1.59
C GLU A 92 -9.37 15.95 -0.28
N PHE A 93 -8.74 14.78 -0.29
CA PHE A 93 -8.03 14.24 0.87
C PHE A 93 -6.96 15.22 1.38
N LEU A 94 -6.12 15.77 0.50
CA LEU A 94 -5.12 16.76 0.87
C LEU A 94 -5.74 18.05 1.42
N ASN A 95 -6.84 18.51 0.84
CA ASN A 95 -7.54 19.71 1.30
C ASN A 95 -8.18 19.51 2.70
N ASN A 96 -8.58 18.28 3.02
CA ASN A 96 -9.25 17.95 4.29
C ASN A 96 -8.32 17.32 5.34
N ILE A 97 -7.05 17.10 5.04
CA ILE A 97 -6.13 16.28 5.85
C ILE A 97 -6.06 16.71 7.32
N GLN A 98 -6.18 18.01 7.61
CA GLN A 98 -6.15 18.53 8.97
C GLN A 98 -7.43 18.22 9.78
N SER A 99 -8.54 17.90 9.12
CA SER A 99 -9.82 17.53 9.73
C SER A 99 -10.04 16.03 9.80
N ILE A 100 -9.20 15.24 9.11
CA ILE A 100 -9.25 13.79 9.12
C ILE A 100 -8.78 13.27 10.49
N LYS A 101 -9.56 12.39 11.09
CA LYS A 101 -9.23 11.78 12.37
C LYS A 101 -8.24 10.64 12.18
N LYS A 102 -7.12 10.72 12.88
CA LYS A 102 -6.04 9.73 12.81
C LYS A 102 -6.50 8.33 13.21
N GLU A 103 -7.40 8.24 14.18
CA GLU A 103 -7.99 7.00 14.66
C GLU A 103 -8.86 6.32 13.58
N GLU A 104 -9.46 7.11 12.68
CA GLU A 104 -10.22 6.59 11.55
C GLU A 104 -9.31 6.05 10.45
N ILE A 105 -8.16 6.70 10.19
CA ILE A 105 -7.12 6.17 9.29
C ILE A 105 -6.59 4.83 9.83
N GLU A 106 -6.23 4.78 11.12
CA GLU A 106 -5.72 3.56 11.74
C GLU A 106 -6.74 2.42 11.67
N ARG A 107 -8.00 2.71 11.96
CA ARG A 107 -9.09 1.74 11.89
C ARG A 107 -9.27 1.20 10.48
N GLU A 108 -9.36 2.07 9.51
CA GLU A 108 -9.56 1.68 8.11
C GLU A 108 -8.39 0.84 7.58
N TRP A 109 -7.18 1.29 7.77
CA TRP A 109 -6.01 0.55 7.32
C TRP A 109 -5.82 -0.78 8.07
N THR A 110 -6.19 -0.82 9.36
CA THR A 110 -6.25 -2.10 10.08
C THR A 110 -7.25 -3.05 9.42
N SER A 111 -8.45 -2.57 9.07
CA SER A 111 -9.46 -3.40 8.40
C SER A 111 -9.00 -3.88 7.02
N GLN A 112 -8.29 -3.05 6.25
CA GLN A 112 -7.71 -3.45 4.96
C GLN A 112 -6.64 -4.53 5.15
N ILE A 113 -5.74 -4.38 6.13
CA ILE A 113 -4.71 -5.39 6.45
C ILE A 113 -5.35 -6.70 6.87
N GLU A 114 -6.30 -6.68 7.80
CA GLU A 114 -6.99 -7.87 8.28
C GLU A 114 -7.77 -8.57 7.16
N ARG A 115 -8.38 -7.80 6.25
CA ARG A 115 -9.05 -8.34 5.06
C ARG A 115 -8.05 -9.04 4.13
N PHE A 116 -6.85 -8.49 3.94
CA PHE A 116 -5.79 -9.19 3.21
C PHE A 116 -5.40 -10.49 3.91
N LEU A 117 -5.14 -10.43 5.21
CA LEU A 117 -4.71 -11.60 6.00
C LEU A 117 -5.76 -12.71 5.99
N SER A 118 -7.05 -12.38 5.95
CA SER A 118 -8.16 -13.34 5.87
C SER A 118 -8.16 -14.16 4.57
N THR A 119 -7.47 -13.73 3.52
CA THR A 119 -7.29 -14.48 2.28
C THR A 119 -6.33 -15.67 2.40
N GLY A 120 -5.56 -15.74 3.49
CA GLY A 120 -4.51 -16.73 3.68
C GLY A 120 -3.18 -16.41 2.98
N LEU A 121 -3.11 -15.34 2.19
CA LEU A 121 -1.86 -14.85 1.60
C LEU A 121 -0.94 -14.26 2.68
N LYS A 122 0.36 -14.32 2.44
CA LYS A 122 1.38 -13.71 3.31
C LYS A 122 1.88 -12.42 2.68
N PRO A 123 1.60 -11.25 3.29
CA PRO A 123 2.04 -10.00 2.71
C PRO A 123 3.56 -9.84 2.80
N THR A 124 4.17 -9.29 1.77
CA THR A 124 5.62 -9.03 1.73
C THR A 124 5.98 -7.65 2.28
N HIS A 125 5.11 -6.67 2.14
CA HIS A 125 5.31 -5.28 2.57
C HIS A 125 4.00 -4.49 2.55
N LEU A 126 4.08 -3.25 3.04
CA LEU A 126 3.03 -2.24 2.96
C LEU A 126 3.47 -1.09 2.06
N ASP A 127 2.52 -0.53 1.33
CA ASP A 127 2.61 0.78 0.71
C ASP A 127 1.22 1.43 0.65
N THR A 128 1.06 2.56 -0.04
CA THR A 128 -0.24 3.24 -0.08
C THR A 128 -0.55 3.79 -1.46
N HIS A 129 -1.81 3.74 -1.82
CA HIS A 129 -2.34 4.37 -3.02
C HIS A 129 -2.10 5.89 -2.99
N HIS A 130 -1.66 6.44 -4.12
CA HIS A 130 -1.25 7.84 -4.25
C HIS A 130 -0.18 8.29 -3.23
N HIS A 131 0.60 7.35 -2.66
CA HIS A 131 1.63 7.63 -1.66
C HIS A 131 1.15 8.51 -0.50
N VAL A 132 -0.10 8.36 -0.07
CA VAL A 132 -0.69 9.19 1.00
C VAL A 132 0.09 9.10 2.32
N HIS A 133 0.84 8.02 2.54
CA HIS A 133 1.73 7.89 3.71
C HIS A 133 2.95 8.84 3.65
N ALA A 134 3.20 9.53 2.55
CA ALA A 134 4.19 10.60 2.49
C ALA A 134 3.73 11.88 3.22
N GLN A 135 2.43 12.00 3.54
CA GLN A 135 1.92 13.13 4.30
C GLN A 135 2.33 13.01 5.77
N GLN A 136 2.76 14.14 6.34
CA GLN A 136 3.30 14.20 7.72
C GLN A 136 2.28 13.71 8.76
N GLU A 137 1.00 13.95 8.53
CA GLU A 137 -0.11 13.53 9.39
C GLU A 137 -0.35 12.02 9.36
N VAL A 138 0.01 11.37 8.26
CA VAL A 138 -0.32 9.97 7.95
C VAL A 138 0.85 9.03 8.21
N LEU A 139 2.08 9.47 7.96
CA LEU A 139 3.29 8.64 8.08
C LEU A 139 3.44 7.92 9.43
N PRO A 140 3.19 8.59 10.58
CA PRO A 140 3.29 7.91 11.87
C PRO A 140 2.36 6.70 12.00
N ILE A 141 1.14 6.78 11.41
CA ILE A 141 0.15 5.71 11.44
C ILE A 141 0.63 4.53 10.59
N ALA A 142 1.14 4.81 9.38
CA ALA A 142 1.70 3.78 8.50
C ALA A 142 2.86 3.03 9.18
N ILE A 143 3.76 3.76 9.84
CA ILE A 143 4.89 3.18 10.59
C ILE A 143 4.39 2.33 11.77
N GLN A 144 3.41 2.83 12.53
CA GLN A 144 2.82 2.10 13.64
C GLN A 144 2.22 0.77 13.19
N LEU A 145 1.45 0.76 12.10
CA LEU A 145 0.86 -0.44 11.53
C LEU A 145 1.94 -1.38 10.97
N ALA A 146 2.93 -0.87 10.25
CA ALA A 146 4.05 -1.66 9.78
C ALA A 146 4.79 -2.38 10.95
N LYS A 147 5.00 -1.69 12.08
CA LYS A 147 5.56 -2.30 13.30
C LYS A 147 4.64 -3.35 13.88
N LYS A 148 3.34 -3.05 14.03
CA LYS A 148 2.33 -3.95 14.61
C LYS A 148 2.26 -5.27 13.86
N TYR A 149 2.31 -5.24 12.53
CA TYR A 149 2.22 -6.43 11.69
C TYR A 149 3.58 -7.01 11.28
N GLY A 150 4.69 -6.39 11.68
CA GLY A 150 6.05 -6.86 11.37
C GLY A 150 6.41 -6.76 9.88
N LEU A 151 5.79 -5.83 9.16
CA LEU A 151 5.93 -5.68 7.71
C LEU A 151 6.89 -4.55 7.34
N PRO A 152 7.70 -4.71 6.28
CA PRO A 152 8.40 -3.59 5.64
C PRO A 152 7.41 -2.55 5.13
N LEU A 153 7.82 -1.29 5.11
CA LEU A 153 7.03 -0.18 4.56
C LEU A 153 7.82 0.48 3.41
N ARG A 154 7.15 0.77 2.29
CA ARG A 154 7.74 1.54 1.18
C ARG A 154 8.24 2.88 1.71
N ARG A 155 9.45 3.27 1.28
CA ARG A 155 10.04 4.56 1.60
C ARG A 155 9.26 5.69 0.92
N VAL A 156 9.10 6.83 1.60
CA VAL A 156 8.34 7.98 1.06
C VAL A 156 9.21 8.91 0.20
N ASN A 157 10.51 9.03 0.52
CA ASN A 157 11.49 9.81 -0.23
C ASN A 157 12.92 9.35 0.12
N ASN A 158 13.93 9.98 -0.48
CA ASN A 158 15.33 9.64 -0.29
C ASN A 158 16.07 10.51 0.76
N GLU A 159 15.35 11.30 1.56
CA GLU A 159 15.96 12.10 2.61
C GLU A 159 16.51 11.22 3.75
N SER A 160 17.78 11.44 4.11
CA SER A 160 18.44 10.68 5.17
C SER A 160 17.84 10.91 6.56
N THR A 161 17.21 12.06 6.78
CA THR A 161 16.52 12.42 8.03
C THR A 161 15.39 11.47 8.38
N LEU A 162 14.81 10.76 7.40
CA LEU A 162 13.71 9.82 7.62
C LEU A 162 14.16 8.47 8.19
N GLU A 163 15.44 8.12 8.17
CA GLU A 163 15.89 6.85 8.77
C GLU A 163 15.56 6.75 10.25
N SER A 164 15.67 7.87 10.99
CA SER A 164 15.26 7.95 12.39
C SER A 164 13.74 7.80 12.59
N VAL A 165 12.95 8.23 11.61
CA VAL A 165 11.46 8.18 11.68
C VAL A 165 10.96 6.75 11.52
N TYR A 166 11.54 5.96 10.60
CA TYR A 166 11.14 4.56 10.41
C TYR A 166 11.53 3.67 11.60
N GLY A 167 12.60 4.04 12.33
CA GLY A 167 13.06 3.28 13.51
C GLY A 167 13.38 1.82 13.16
N SER A 168 12.63 0.86 13.73
CA SER A 168 12.83 -0.57 13.48
C SER A 168 12.12 -1.10 12.23
N VAL A 169 11.31 -0.28 11.56
CA VAL A 169 10.59 -0.70 10.34
C VAL A 169 11.57 -0.82 9.18
N LYS A 170 11.57 -1.97 8.52
CA LYS A 170 12.39 -2.18 7.32
C LYS A 170 11.84 -1.36 6.16
N THR A 171 12.74 -0.70 5.43
CA THR A 171 12.44 0.03 4.21
C THR A 171 13.58 -0.12 3.20
N THR A 172 13.39 0.35 1.96
CA THR A 172 14.45 0.37 0.95
C THR A 172 15.45 1.49 1.25
N ASN A 173 16.70 1.34 0.78
CA ASN A 173 17.72 2.39 0.93
C ASN A 173 17.45 3.59 0.02
N LEU A 174 16.89 3.33 -1.17
CA LEU A 174 16.53 4.33 -2.17
C LEU A 174 15.14 4.03 -2.70
N LEU A 175 14.45 5.09 -3.07
CA LEU A 175 13.18 5.05 -3.78
C LEU A 175 13.37 5.69 -5.15
N PHE A 176 12.97 4.97 -6.21
CA PHE A 176 12.80 5.50 -7.55
C PHE A 176 11.32 5.41 -7.89
N THR A 177 10.69 6.52 -8.16
CA THR A 177 9.28 6.60 -8.54
C THR A 177 9.10 7.76 -9.47
N ASP A 178 8.28 7.57 -10.49
CA ASP A 178 7.78 8.67 -11.29
C ASP A 178 6.54 9.22 -10.55
N PHE A 179 6.65 10.43 -10.06
CA PHE A 179 5.50 11.15 -9.53
C PHE A 179 4.79 11.81 -10.71
N TYR A 180 3.50 11.53 -10.83
CA TYR A 180 2.61 12.13 -11.82
C TYR A 180 2.42 13.64 -11.57
#